data_ab3be681adaed3573e840d8359b8419d
#
_entry.id   ab3be681adaed3573e840d8359b8419d
#
_cell.length_a   1.000
_cell.length_b   1.000
_cell.length_c   1.000
_cell.angle_alpha   90.00
_cell.angle_beta   90.00
_cell.angle_gamma   90.00
#
_symmetry.space_group_name_H-M   'P 1'
#
loop_
_entity.id
_entity.type
_entity.pdbx_description
1 polymer ?
#
loop_
_entity_poly.entity_id
_entity_poly.type
_entity_poly.pdbx_seq_one_letter_code
_entity_poly.pdbx_strand_id
1 'polypeptide(L)'
;MKKILLIIMLLFFANPCLAIKIGLLTDTDNVPFGTSVFGTITDANTNRTVVDIEAMQGYEIKPYNNVMAIKIKGKYYKINSDNIVIKPVSFGYVCTKSKWYRGFLRIQNKGGKLTVINDVDLEDYIKGVVPAEMPSGWELEAHKAQAVAARSYAVANLGKRAGLGFDLKDTPDDQAYGGASAETAKTNKAVEETQGIVLTHDMKVITAYYSASAGGQSLTASDVWGSNLPYLRSVPSFDDNIGKKGHGVGMSQHGANNLAKQGYNGYQILQYFYKDVTFAKLNPEYYK
;
A
#
# COMPACT_ATOMS: atom_id res chain seq x y z
N MET A 1 -42.15 -22.61 -35.12
CA MET A 1 -41.18 -21.52 -34.88
C MET A 1 -40.50 -21.76 -33.55
N LYS A 2 -39.25 -22.29 -33.51
CA LYS A 2 -38.50 -22.52 -32.29
C LYS A 2 -37.79 -21.21 -31.92
N LYS A 3 -38.12 -20.62 -30.76
CA LYS A 3 -37.41 -19.46 -30.21
C LYS A 3 -36.07 -19.96 -29.65
N ILE A 4 -34.97 -19.54 -30.28
CA ILE A 4 -33.60 -19.75 -29.77
C ILE A 4 -33.39 -18.69 -28.69
N LEU A 5 -33.29 -19.15 -27.45
CA LEU A 5 -32.93 -18.29 -26.27
C LEU A 5 -31.39 -18.14 -26.30
N LEU A 6 -30.91 -16.97 -26.73
CA LEU A 6 -29.50 -16.64 -26.70
C LEU A 6 -29.11 -16.28 -25.24
N ILE A 7 -28.49 -17.22 -24.53
CA ILE A 7 -27.92 -16.96 -23.21
C ILE A 7 -26.58 -16.26 -23.45
N ILE A 8 -26.55 -14.93 -23.28
CA ILE A 8 -25.30 -14.16 -23.21
C ILE A 8 -24.65 -14.46 -21.86
N MET A 9 -23.66 -15.35 -21.87
CA MET A 9 -22.81 -15.63 -20.72
C MET A 9 -21.83 -14.46 -20.61
N LEU A 10 -22.13 -13.50 -19.72
CA LEU A 10 -21.20 -12.44 -19.32
C LEU A 10 -20.02 -13.11 -18.59
N LEU A 11 -18.94 -13.38 -19.31
CA LEU A 11 -17.66 -13.74 -18.71
C LEU A 11 -17.12 -12.50 -18.00
N PHE A 12 -17.31 -12.43 -16.69
CA PHE A 12 -16.54 -11.53 -15.84
C PHE A 12 -15.09 -12.00 -15.85
N PHE A 13 -14.27 -11.43 -16.72
CA PHE A 13 -12.83 -11.51 -16.55
C PHE A 13 -12.48 -10.72 -15.29
N ALA A 14 -12.27 -11.42 -14.19
CA ALA A 14 -11.61 -10.83 -13.04
C ALA A 14 -10.21 -10.40 -13.54
N ASN A 15 -10.00 -9.10 -13.68
CA ASN A 15 -8.67 -8.59 -13.98
C ASN A 15 -7.73 -9.11 -12.89
N PRO A 16 -6.63 -9.78 -13.24
CA PRO A 16 -5.66 -10.21 -12.24
C PRO A 16 -5.16 -8.97 -11.51
N CYS A 17 -5.35 -8.98 -10.21
CA CYS A 17 -5.00 -7.90 -9.30
C CYS A 17 -3.66 -8.24 -8.67
N LEU A 18 -2.71 -7.32 -8.65
CA LEU A 18 -1.47 -7.49 -7.92
C LEU A 18 -1.72 -7.21 -6.44
N ALA A 19 -1.63 -8.23 -5.61
CA ALA A 19 -1.75 -8.09 -4.16
C ALA A 19 -0.40 -7.74 -3.52
N ILE A 20 -0.42 -6.91 -2.47
CA ILE A 20 0.73 -6.54 -1.66
C ILE A 20 0.41 -6.77 -0.17
N LYS A 21 1.43 -7.15 0.60
CA LYS A 21 1.33 -7.43 2.04
C LYS A 21 2.01 -6.32 2.82
N ILE A 22 1.25 -5.59 3.63
CA ILE A 22 1.75 -4.47 4.42
C ILE A 22 1.76 -4.84 5.90
N GLY A 23 2.94 -4.86 6.51
CA GLY A 23 3.10 -5.06 7.96
C GLY A 23 2.60 -3.85 8.73
N LEU A 24 1.52 -4.02 9.49
CA LEU A 24 0.91 -2.96 10.30
C LEU A 24 1.40 -2.97 11.74
N LEU A 25 1.55 -4.16 12.33
CA LEU A 25 2.05 -4.36 13.68
C LEU A 25 2.99 -5.56 13.71
N THR A 26 4.05 -5.48 14.48
CA THR A 26 4.98 -6.58 14.77
C THR A 26 5.18 -6.69 16.27
N ASP A 27 5.45 -7.89 16.76
CA ASP A 27 5.80 -8.20 18.15
C ASP A 27 4.78 -7.70 19.19
N THR A 28 3.47 -7.70 18.85
CA THR A 28 2.41 -7.25 19.74
C THR A 28 1.77 -8.41 20.50
N ASP A 29 1.27 -8.10 21.71
CA ASP A 29 0.53 -9.06 22.56
C ASP A 29 -0.99 -8.90 22.47
N ASN A 30 -1.45 -7.90 21.72
CA ASN A 30 -2.86 -7.61 21.59
C ASN A 30 -3.18 -6.92 20.26
N VAL A 31 -4.23 -7.40 19.59
CA VAL A 31 -4.69 -6.84 18.31
C VAL A 31 -6.18 -6.54 18.42
N PRO A 32 -6.56 -5.26 18.66
CA PRO A 32 -7.93 -4.82 18.46
C PRO A 32 -8.25 -4.77 16.97
N PHE A 33 -9.43 -5.26 16.58
CA PHE A 33 -9.89 -5.26 15.20
C PHE A 33 -11.41 -5.22 15.09
N GLY A 34 -11.91 -4.99 13.89
CA GLY A 34 -13.32 -5.02 13.51
C GLY A 34 -13.50 -5.01 12.01
N THR A 35 -14.73 -5.12 11.56
CA THR A 35 -15.12 -5.02 10.15
C THR A 35 -16.29 -4.06 9.99
N SER A 36 -16.34 -3.33 8.88
CA SER A 36 -17.42 -2.37 8.61
C SER A 36 -18.73 -3.04 8.20
N VAL A 37 -18.65 -4.26 7.73
CA VAL A 37 -19.76 -5.13 7.36
C VAL A 37 -19.55 -6.49 8.05
N PHE A 38 -20.53 -7.39 7.95
CA PHE A 38 -20.35 -8.76 8.41
C PHE A 38 -19.05 -9.39 7.86
N GLY A 39 -18.36 -10.16 8.65
CA GLY A 39 -17.06 -10.73 8.28
C GLY A 39 -16.84 -12.13 8.82
N THR A 40 -15.73 -12.73 8.44
CA THR A 40 -15.31 -14.06 8.89
C THR A 40 -13.87 -14.06 9.37
N ILE A 41 -13.58 -14.89 10.34
CA ILE A 41 -12.22 -15.32 10.69
C ILE A 41 -12.03 -16.70 10.11
N THR A 42 -11.01 -16.85 9.28
CA THR A 42 -10.65 -18.12 8.63
C THR A 42 -9.25 -18.54 9.06
N ASP A 43 -9.06 -19.80 9.35
CA ASP A 43 -7.74 -20.40 9.52
C ASP A 43 -7.04 -20.42 8.14
N ALA A 44 -5.91 -19.72 8.03
CA ALA A 44 -5.19 -19.57 6.77
C ALA A 44 -4.48 -20.86 6.31
N ASN A 45 -4.23 -21.80 7.23
CA ASN A 45 -3.56 -23.07 6.92
C ASN A 45 -4.53 -24.10 6.34
N THR A 46 -5.79 -24.08 6.82
CA THR A 46 -6.83 -25.06 6.42
C THR A 46 -7.94 -24.48 5.56
N ASN A 47 -7.98 -23.16 5.42
CA ASN A 47 -9.02 -22.38 4.74
C ASN A 47 -10.44 -22.61 5.30
N ARG A 48 -10.54 -23.00 6.59
CA ARG A 48 -11.83 -23.21 7.27
C ARG A 48 -12.24 -21.97 8.05
N THR A 49 -13.51 -21.59 7.96
CA THR A 49 -14.10 -20.55 8.82
C THR A 49 -14.08 -21.01 10.27
N VAL A 50 -13.55 -20.17 11.14
CA VAL A 50 -13.42 -20.41 12.58
C VAL A 50 -14.52 -19.68 13.35
N VAL A 51 -14.77 -18.40 12.97
CA VAL A 51 -15.73 -17.51 13.65
C VAL A 51 -16.33 -16.55 12.61
N ASP A 52 -17.62 -16.35 12.71
CA ASP A 52 -18.32 -15.24 12.06
C ASP A 52 -18.30 -14.02 12.98
N ILE A 53 -18.11 -12.82 12.42
CA ILE A 53 -17.99 -11.57 13.17
C ILE A 53 -19.03 -10.54 12.69
N GLU A 54 -19.62 -9.86 13.66
CA GLU A 54 -20.66 -8.85 13.41
C GLU A 54 -20.06 -7.56 12.88
N ALA A 55 -20.83 -6.86 12.02
CA ALA A 55 -20.48 -5.55 11.51
C ALA A 55 -20.33 -4.52 12.65
N MET A 56 -19.34 -3.64 12.54
CA MET A 56 -19.12 -2.52 13.47
C MET A 56 -18.93 -2.94 14.94
N GLN A 57 -18.63 -4.22 15.17
CA GLN A 57 -18.32 -4.74 16.49
C GLN A 57 -16.80 -4.81 16.68
N GLY A 58 -16.31 -4.36 17.84
CA GLY A 58 -14.90 -4.49 18.24
C GLY A 58 -14.59 -5.86 18.82
N TYR A 59 -13.50 -6.44 18.36
CA TYR A 59 -12.92 -7.69 18.82
C TYR A 59 -11.46 -7.52 19.22
N GLU A 60 -10.89 -8.52 19.86
CA GLU A 60 -9.50 -8.53 20.31
C GLU A 60 -8.91 -9.92 20.13
N ILE A 61 -7.72 -10.01 19.52
CA ILE A 61 -6.92 -11.23 19.43
C ILE A 61 -5.72 -11.10 20.36
N LYS A 62 -5.44 -12.18 21.10
CA LYS A 62 -4.20 -12.35 21.89
C LYS A 62 -3.50 -13.65 21.54
N PRO A 63 -2.17 -13.73 21.73
CA PRO A 63 -1.47 -15.00 21.67
C PRO A 63 -1.94 -15.92 22.82
N TYR A 64 -2.04 -17.20 22.53
CA TYR A 64 -2.33 -18.24 23.50
C TYR A 64 -1.41 -19.44 23.22
N ASN A 65 -0.27 -19.49 23.89
CA ASN A 65 0.84 -20.39 23.53
C ASN A 65 1.20 -20.21 22.03
N ASN A 66 1.24 -21.30 21.27
CA ASN A 66 1.55 -21.30 19.83
C ASN A 66 0.34 -20.99 18.92
N VAL A 67 -0.84 -20.73 19.49
CA VAL A 67 -2.07 -20.40 18.76
C VAL A 67 -2.62 -19.06 19.22
N MET A 68 -3.87 -18.76 18.94
CA MET A 68 -4.50 -17.48 19.31
C MET A 68 -5.76 -17.67 20.15
N ALA A 69 -6.20 -16.62 20.82
CA ALA A 69 -7.51 -16.53 21.45
C ALA A 69 -8.20 -15.23 21.03
N ILE A 70 -9.51 -15.31 20.76
CA ILE A 70 -10.36 -14.18 20.46
C ILE A 70 -11.25 -13.83 21.65
N LYS A 71 -11.43 -12.54 21.91
CA LYS A 71 -12.36 -12.01 22.90
C LYS A 71 -13.70 -11.69 22.24
N ILE A 72 -14.76 -12.40 22.69
CA ILE A 72 -16.15 -12.21 22.27
C ILE A 72 -16.99 -11.98 23.51
N LYS A 73 -17.75 -10.88 23.58
CA LYS A 73 -18.62 -10.55 24.73
C LYS A 73 -17.91 -10.67 26.07
N GLY A 74 -16.65 -10.19 26.13
CA GLY A 74 -15.85 -10.17 27.35
C GLY A 74 -15.12 -11.47 27.71
N LYS A 75 -15.37 -12.58 27.02
CA LYS A 75 -14.72 -13.87 27.27
C LYS A 75 -13.75 -14.25 26.14
N TYR A 76 -12.63 -14.91 26.49
CA TYR A 76 -11.67 -15.42 25.52
C TYR A 76 -12.01 -16.85 25.09
N TYR A 77 -11.97 -17.09 23.80
CA TYR A 77 -12.15 -18.39 23.16
C TYR A 77 -10.90 -18.75 22.37
N LYS A 78 -10.40 -19.96 22.56
CA LYS A 78 -9.21 -20.43 21.85
C LYS A 78 -9.51 -20.65 20.36
N ILE A 79 -8.62 -20.15 19.52
CA ILE A 79 -8.55 -20.44 18.08
C ILE A 79 -7.37 -21.40 17.87
N ASN A 80 -7.63 -22.61 17.37
CA ASN A 80 -6.58 -23.61 17.14
C ASN A 80 -5.81 -23.34 15.84
N SER A 81 -5.32 -22.12 15.68
CA SER A 81 -4.51 -21.68 14.54
C SER A 81 -3.49 -20.63 14.99
N ASP A 82 -2.32 -20.67 14.38
CA ASP A 82 -1.26 -19.69 14.49
C ASP A 82 -1.28 -18.65 13.34
N ASN A 83 -2.18 -18.82 12.36
CA ASN A 83 -2.29 -17.96 11.20
C ASN A 83 -3.76 -17.84 10.78
N ILE A 84 -4.35 -16.67 10.98
CA ILE A 84 -5.75 -16.39 10.66
C ILE A 84 -5.90 -15.24 9.70
N VAL A 85 -6.99 -15.25 8.93
CA VAL A 85 -7.41 -14.17 8.05
C VAL A 85 -8.75 -13.63 8.51
N ILE A 86 -8.86 -12.32 8.65
CA ILE A 86 -10.08 -11.58 8.98
C ILE A 86 -10.53 -10.86 7.70
N LYS A 87 -11.68 -11.26 7.17
CA LYS A 87 -12.17 -10.79 5.87
C LYS A 87 -13.62 -10.35 5.96
N PRO A 88 -13.98 -9.15 5.46
CA PRO A 88 -15.38 -8.77 5.25
C PRO A 88 -15.99 -9.64 4.15
N VAL A 89 -17.26 -10.01 4.25
CA VAL A 89 -17.93 -10.88 3.28
C VAL A 89 -18.28 -10.18 1.96
N SER A 90 -18.21 -8.86 1.91
CA SER A 90 -18.48 -8.03 0.72
C SER A 90 -17.54 -6.84 0.67
N PHE A 91 -17.84 -5.82 -0.15
CA PHE A 91 -17.08 -4.57 -0.27
C PHE A 91 -17.07 -3.78 1.05
N GLY A 92 -16.34 -4.28 2.04
CA GLY A 92 -16.19 -3.68 3.36
C GLY A 92 -14.73 -3.38 3.68
N TYR A 93 -14.54 -2.82 4.86
CA TYR A 93 -13.23 -2.47 5.39
C TYR A 93 -12.92 -3.31 6.61
N VAL A 94 -11.65 -3.52 6.88
CA VAL A 94 -11.14 -4.05 8.14
C VAL A 94 -10.55 -2.92 8.97
N CYS A 95 -10.69 -2.99 10.29
CA CYS A 95 -10.19 -1.97 11.22
C CYS A 95 -9.14 -2.57 12.15
N THR A 96 -8.02 -1.89 12.31
CA THR A 96 -7.04 -2.07 13.38
C THR A 96 -6.26 -0.76 13.58
N LYS A 97 -5.53 -0.58 14.68
CA LYS A 97 -4.80 0.68 14.96
C LYS A 97 -5.68 1.94 14.85
N SER A 98 -6.98 1.83 15.11
CA SER A 98 -7.95 2.92 14.94
C SER A 98 -8.06 3.48 13.51
N LYS A 99 -7.68 2.67 12.50
CA LYS A 99 -7.78 3.00 11.08
C LYS A 99 -8.53 1.92 10.32
N TRP A 100 -9.21 2.33 9.26
CA TRP A 100 -9.86 1.43 8.32
C TRP A 100 -8.92 1.13 7.15
N TYR A 101 -8.94 -0.11 6.68
CA TYR A 101 -8.13 -0.60 5.56
C TYR A 101 -9.00 -1.36 4.58
N ARG A 102 -8.67 -1.27 3.29
CA ARG A 102 -9.20 -2.15 2.24
C ARG A 102 -8.54 -3.52 2.32
N GLY A 103 -9.08 -4.50 1.58
CA GLY A 103 -8.56 -5.86 1.61
C GLY A 103 -8.93 -6.59 2.91
N PHE A 104 -7.98 -7.34 3.48
CA PHE A 104 -8.20 -8.13 4.69
C PHE A 104 -6.99 -8.09 5.61
N LEU A 105 -7.18 -8.48 6.89
CA LEU A 105 -6.10 -8.62 7.85
C LEU A 105 -5.70 -10.08 7.96
N ARG A 106 -4.40 -10.31 7.92
CA ARG A 106 -3.78 -11.56 8.34
C ARG A 106 -3.11 -11.35 9.69
N ILE A 107 -3.34 -12.26 10.65
CA ILE A 107 -2.67 -12.23 11.95
C ILE A 107 -1.91 -13.54 12.10
N GLN A 108 -0.62 -13.44 12.39
CA GLN A 108 0.27 -14.56 12.62
C GLN A 108 0.79 -14.53 14.05
N ASN A 109 0.77 -15.68 14.72
CA ASN A 109 1.46 -15.87 15.98
C ASN A 109 2.81 -16.56 15.75
N LYS A 110 3.89 -15.87 16.07
CA LYS A 110 5.26 -16.38 15.98
C LYS A 110 5.91 -16.28 17.36
N GLY A 111 6.11 -17.42 18.02
CA GLY A 111 6.77 -17.44 19.32
C GLY A 111 6.04 -16.69 20.44
N GLY A 112 4.71 -16.64 20.41
CA GLY A 112 3.89 -15.95 21.42
C GLY A 112 3.72 -14.46 21.19
N LYS A 113 4.14 -13.94 20.02
CA LYS A 113 3.94 -12.56 19.58
C LYS A 113 3.15 -12.52 18.28
N LEU A 114 2.31 -11.50 18.12
CA LEU A 114 1.46 -11.33 16.95
C LEU A 114 2.08 -10.38 15.95
N THR A 115 1.97 -10.73 14.67
CA THR A 115 2.23 -9.86 13.53
C THR A 115 0.92 -9.66 12.79
N VAL A 116 0.57 -8.39 12.52
CA VAL A 116 -0.64 -8.00 11.77
C VAL A 116 -0.22 -7.49 10.40
N ILE A 117 -0.79 -8.08 9.36
CA ILE A 117 -0.50 -7.79 7.97
C ILE A 117 -1.80 -7.40 7.26
N ASN A 118 -1.79 -6.33 6.51
CA ASN A 118 -2.87 -6.01 5.58
C ASN A 118 -2.54 -6.61 4.21
N ASP A 119 -3.31 -7.59 3.78
CA ASP A 119 -3.28 -8.13 2.43
C ASP A 119 -4.25 -7.28 1.57
N VAL A 120 -3.73 -6.55 0.61
CA VAL A 120 -4.51 -5.54 -0.12
C VAL A 120 -4.11 -5.49 -1.60
N ASP A 121 -5.04 -5.08 -2.46
CA ASP A 121 -4.72 -4.74 -3.86
C ASP A 121 -3.73 -3.59 -3.95
N LEU A 122 -2.80 -3.64 -4.91
CA LEU A 122 -1.78 -2.61 -5.07
C LEU A 122 -2.39 -1.21 -5.27
N GLU A 123 -3.43 -1.09 -6.10
CA GLU A 123 -4.05 0.22 -6.34
C GLU A 123 -4.77 0.73 -5.09
N ASP A 124 -5.44 -0.13 -4.35
CA ASP A 124 -6.06 0.20 -3.07
C ASP A 124 -5.00 0.55 -1.99
N TYR A 125 -3.83 -0.08 -2.02
CA TYR A 125 -2.69 0.33 -1.21
C TYR A 125 -2.22 1.74 -1.56
N ILE A 126 -2.02 2.05 -2.86
CA ILE A 126 -1.59 3.38 -3.31
C ILE A 126 -2.60 4.46 -2.97
N LYS A 127 -3.93 4.18 -2.98
CA LYS A 127 -4.97 5.11 -2.49
C LYS A 127 -4.76 5.51 -1.02
N GLY A 128 -4.24 4.60 -0.20
CA GLY A 128 -3.92 4.88 1.21
C GLY A 128 -2.52 5.48 1.43
N VAL A 129 -1.61 5.35 0.48
CA VAL A 129 -0.25 5.91 0.54
C VAL A 129 -0.24 7.38 0.13
N VAL A 130 -0.79 7.73 -1.04
CA VAL A 130 -0.71 9.10 -1.59
C VAL A 130 -1.17 10.17 -0.59
N PRO A 131 -2.33 10.08 0.07
CA PRO A 131 -2.77 11.07 1.06
C PRO A 131 -2.00 11.01 2.39
N ALA A 132 -1.31 9.92 2.69
CA ALA A 132 -0.45 9.81 3.88
C ALA A 132 0.92 10.44 3.64
N GLU A 133 1.38 10.51 2.39
CA GLU A 133 2.66 11.08 1.97
C GLU A 133 2.57 12.55 1.60
N MET A 134 1.47 12.99 0.98
CA MET A 134 1.28 14.37 0.52
C MET A 134 -0.01 14.97 1.05
N PRO A 135 -0.03 16.26 1.45
CA PRO A 135 -1.26 16.96 1.80
C PRO A 135 -2.29 16.92 0.66
N SER A 136 -3.52 16.49 0.96
CA SER A 136 -4.60 16.32 -0.02
C SER A 136 -5.01 17.62 -0.74
N GLY A 137 -4.68 18.80 -0.17
CA GLY A 137 -4.91 20.10 -0.79
C GLY A 137 -3.96 20.44 -1.94
N TRP A 138 -2.86 19.69 -2.12
CA TRP A 138 -1.88 19.94 -3.17
C TRP A 138 -2.43 19.69 -4.59
N GLU A 139 -1.65 20.03 -5.61
CA GLU A 139 -2.07 19.93 -7.01
C GLU A 139 -2.30 18.47 -7.44
N LEU A 140 -3.30 18.23 -8.29
CA LEU A 140 -3.65 16.89 -8.78
C LEU A 140 -2.47 16.24 -9.50
N GLU A 141 -1.73 17.01 -10.30
CA GLU A 141 -0.57 16.50 -11.05
C GLU A 141 0.59 16.09 -10.15
N ALA A 142 0.77 16.74 -8.99
CA ALA A 142 1.71 16.30 -7.97
C ALA A 142 1.27 14.96 -7.34
N HIS A 143 -0.02 14.79 -7.06
CA HIS A 143 -0.56 13.51 -6.56
C HIS A 143 -0.45 12.40 -7.60
N LYS A 144 -0.62 12.68 -8.91
CA LYS A 144 -0.37 11.72 -9.98
C LYS A 144 1.10 11.27 -10.03
N ALA A 145 2.02 12.22 -9.94
CA ALA A 145 3.46 11.92 -9.86
C ALA A 145 3.77 11.05 -8.63
N GLN A 146 3.21 11.39 -7.46
CA GLN A 146 3.37 10.61 -6.24
C GLN A 146 2.79 9.20 -6.39
N ALA A 147 1.61 9.03 -7.00
CA ALA A 147 0.98 7.72 -7.20
C ALA A 147 1.85 6.79 -8.06
N VAL A 148 2.42 7.32 -9.16
CA VAL A 148 3.33 6.55 -10.03
C VAL A 148 4.65 6.23 -9.31
N ALA A 149 5.24 7.18 -8.60
CA ALA A 149 6.46 6.95 -7.82
C ALA A 149 6.24 5.92 -6.71
N ALA A 150 5.17 6.05 -5.93
CA ALA A 150 4.82 5.13 -4.85
C ALA A 150 4.54 3.71 -5.36
N ARG A 151 3.84 3.59 -6.49
CA ARG A 151 3.58 2.30 -7.15
C ARG A 151 4.89 1.65 -7.63
N SER A 152 5.78 2.43 -8.25
CA SER A 152 7.08 1.94 -8.71
C SER A 152 7.94 1.48 -7.53
N TYR A 153 7.98 2.26 -6.44
CA TYR A 153 8.66 1.86 -5.21
C TYR A 153 8.11 0.56 -4.65
N ALA A 154 6.78 0.44 -4.54
CA ALA A 154 6.14 -0.75 -3.97
C ALA A 154 6.47 -2.01 -4.80
N VAL A 155 6.32 -1.94 -6.12
CA VAL A 155 6.59 -3.07 -7.02
C VAL A 155 8.08 -3.46 -7.01
N ALA A 156 8.99 -2.49 -7.05
CA ALA A 156 10.43 -2.75 -7.01
C ALA A 156 10.91 -3.37 -5.68
N ASN A 157 10.11 -3.25 -4.62
CA ASN A 157 10.44 -3.73 -3.28
C ASN A 157 9.52 -4.86 -2.78
N LEU A 158 8.76 -5.53 -3.68
CA LEU A 158 8.02 -6.74 -3.32
C LEU A 158 8.98 -7.77 -2.72
N GLY A 159 8.57 -8.39 -1.62
CA GLY A 159 9.38 -9.36 -0.90
C GLY A 159 10.54 -8.79 -0.07
N LYS A 160 10.75 -7.46 -0.02
CA LYS A 160 11.82 -6.82 0.76
C LYS A 160 11.88 -7.29 2.21
N ARG A 161 10.73 -7.61 2.80
CA ARG A 161 10.59 -8.08 4.18
C ARG A 161 9.95 -9.48 4.29
N ALA A 162 10.14 -10.32 3.27
CA ALA A 162 9.56 -11.66 3.20
C ALA A 162 9.85 -12.52 4.43
N GLY A 163 11.05 -12.38 5.04
CA GLY A 163 11.40 -13.06 6.29
C GLY A 163 10.47 -12.72 7.47
N LEU A 164 9.82 -11.55 7.44
CA LEU A 164 8.82 -11.14 8.44
C LEU A 164 7.39 -11.54 8.03
N GLY A 165 7.19 -12.00 6.79
CA GLY A 165 5.90 -12.45 6.26
C GLY A 165 5.11 -11.38 5.50
N PHE A 166 5.69 -10.21 5.22
CA PHE A 166 5.08 -9.12 4.46
C PHE A 166 6.11 -8.46 3.51
N ASP A 167 5.66 -7.54 2.65
CA ASP A 167 6.51 -6.89 1.66
C ASP A 167 7.10 -5.58 2.20
N LEU A 168 6.26 -4.69 2.73
CA LEU A 168 6.61 -3.35 3.20
C LEU A 168 5.99 -3.07 4.56
N LYS A 169 6.53 -2.07 5.29
CA LYS A 169 5.92 -1.48 6.49
C LYS A 169 5.00 -0.31 6.14
N ASP A 170 4.06 0.00 7.03
CA ASP A 170 3.14 1.14 6.96
C ASP A 170 3.76 2.46 7.47
N THR A 171 5.08 2.54 7.57
CA THR A 171 5.84 3.64 8.17
C THR A 171 6.86 4.22 7.18
N PRO A 172 7.47 5.39 7.45
CA PRO A 172 8.54 5.98 6.61
C PRO A 172 9.78 5.09 6.40
N ASP A 173 9.91 3.95 7.09
CA ASP A 173 10.94 2.94 6.76
C ASP A 173 10.75 2.37 5.34
N ASP A 174 9.52 2.40 4.83
CA ASP A 174 9.16 2.04 3.47
C ASP A 174 8.25 3.13 2.87
N GLN A 175 6.96 3.18 3.21
CA GLN A 175 6.02 4.21 2.75
C GLN A 175 4.97 4.48 3.84
N ALA A 176 4.66 5.75 4.11
CA ALA A 176 3.55 6.07 5.01
C ALA A 176 2.24 5.54 4.42
N TYR A 177 1.51 4.75 5.20
CA TYR A 177 0.25 4.14 4.78
C TYR A 177 -0.87 4.44 5.77
N GLY A 178 -1.84 5.22 5.35
CA GLY A 178 -2.97 5.64 6.19
C GLY A 178 -4.20 4.75 6.08
N GLY A 179 -4.17 3.74 5.17
CA GLY A 179 -5.32 2.93 4.84
C GLY A 179 -6.46 3.74 4.21
N ALA A 180 -7.65 3.16 4.16
CA ALA A 180 -8.87 3.81 3.66
C ALA A 180 -9.25 5.05 4.49
N SER A 181 -8.84 5.13 5.74
CA SER A 181 -9.08 6.30 6.60
C SER A 181 -8.41 7.58 6.12
N ALA A 182 -7.35 7.50 5.32
CA ALA A 182 -6.64 8.65 4.77
C ALA A 182 -7.17 9.09 3.39
N GLU A 183 -7.92 8.24 2.69
CA GLU A 183 -8.36 8.47 1.32
C GLU A 183 -9.19 9.76 1.16
N THR A 184 -8.96 10.45 0.04
CA THR A 184 -9.79 11.58 -0.40
C THR A 184 -10.18 11.41 -1.86
N ALA A 185 -11.28 12.03 -2.29
CA ALA A 185 -11.70 11.98 -3.69
C ALA A 185 -10.61 12.47 -4.66
N LYS A 186 -9.86 13.51 -4.28
CA LYS A 186 -8.79 14.09 -5.11
C LYS A 186 -7.60 13.13 -5.25
N THR A 187 -7.15 12.53 -4.15
CA THR A 187 -6.01 11.59 -4.18
C THR A 187 -6.40 10.27 -4.85
N ASN A 188 -7.62 9.77 -4.62
CA ASN A 188 -8.13 8.59 -5.32
C ASN A 188 -8.20 8.82 -6.84
N LYS A 189 -8.67 9.99 -7.29
CA LYS A 189 -8.66 10.38 -8.71
C LYS A 189 -7.24 10.33 -9.31
N ALA A 190 -6.23 10.82 -8.59
CA ALA A 190 -4.85 10.77 -9.05
C ALA A 190 -4.35 9.33 -9.24
N VAL A 191 -4.68 8.43 -8.33
CA VAL A 191 -4.33 6.99 -8.42
C VAL A 191 -5.06 6.34 -9.59
N GLU A 192 -6.36 6.58 -9.76
CA GLU A 192 -7.19 6.02 -10.82
C GLU A 192 -6.74 6.48 -12.22
N GLU A 193 -6.44 7.78 -12.39
CA GLU A 193 -5.94 8.32 -13.67
C GLU A 193 -4.52 7.83 -14.03
N THR A 194 -3.79 7.26 -13.09
CA THR A 194 -2.44 6.69 -13.29
C THR A 194 -2.38 5.19 -13.04
N GLN A 195 -3.53 4.51 -13.02
CA GLN A 195 -3.64 3.10 -12.67
C GLN A 195 -2.69 2.20 -13.47
N GLY A 196 -1.89 1.41 -12.76
CA GLY A 196 -0.94 0.46 -13.32
C GLY A 196 0.33 1.10 -13.92
N ILE A 197 0.46 2.43 -13.95
CA ILE A 197 1.65 3.08 -14.51
C ILE A 197 2.79 3.05 -13.49
N VAL A 198 3.95 2.60 -13.95
CA VAL A 198 5.22 2.56 -13.20
C VAL A 198 6.36 3.15 -14.00
N LEU A 199 7.43 3.52 -13.31
CA LEU A 199 8.70 3.94 -13.89
C LEU A 199 9.62 2.75 -14.09
N THR A 200 10.25 2.67 -15.26
CA THR A 200 11.26 1.66 -15.56
C THR A 200 12.56 2.30 -16.06
N HIS A 201 13.67 1.65 -15.77
CA HIS A 201 14.98 1.91 -16.33
C HIS A 201 15.57 0.56 -16.75
N ASP A 202 16.10 0.46 -17.98
CA ASP A 202 16.56 -0.79 -18.56
C ASP A 202 15.53 -1.95 -18.41
N MET A 203 14.28 -1.65 -18.74
CA MET A 203 13.12 -2.58 -18.67
C MET A 203 12.80 -3.12 -17.27
N LYS A 204 13.42 -2.60 -16.21
CA LYS A 204 13.14 -2.98 -14.81
C LYS A 204 12.42 -1.85 -14.10
N VAL A 205 11.41 -2.19 -13.29
CA VAL A 205 10.75 -1.21 -12.43
C VAL A 205 11.76 -0.65 -11.43
N ILE A 206 11.84 0.67 -11.33
CA ILE A 206 12.81 1.33 -10.47
C ILE A 206 12.31 1.48 -9.04
N THR A 207 13.22 1.49 -8.08
CA THR A 207 12.93 1.99 -6.73
C THR A 207 12.87 3.52 -6.79
N ALA A 208 11.68 4.05 -7.05
CA ALA A 208 11.45 5.47 -7.20
C ALA A 208 11.42 6.14 -5.82
N TYR A 209 12.58 6.46 -5.27
CA TYR A 209 12.71 7.15 -3.98
C TYR A 209 12.15 8.58 -4.04
N TYR A 210 11.52 9.00 -2.94
CA TYR A 210 11.01 10.36 -2.77
C TYR A 210 11.12 10.78 -1.30
N SER A 211 11.12 12.07 -1.04
CA SER A 211 11.13 12.64 0.30
C SER A 211 10.35 13.95 0.35
N ALA A 212 9.97 14.40 1.54
CA ALA A 212 9.14 15.60 1.70
C ALA A 212 9.79 16.83 1.07
N SER A 213 11.09 17.06 1.32
CA SER A 213 11.84 18.18 0.73
C SER A 213 13.32 17.82 0.58
N ALA A 214 13.92 18.24 -0.53
CA ALA A 214 15.35 18.12 -0.77
C ALA A 214 16.14 19.37 -0.36
N GLY A 215 15.46 20.50 -0.09
CA GLY A 215 16.10 21.73 0.36
C GLY A 215 16.82 22.51 -0.75
N GLY A 216 16.22 22.55 -1.96
CA GLY A 216 16.74 23.27 -3.12
C GLY A 216 17.48 22.40 -4.13
N GLN A 217 18.13 21.31 -3.70
CA GLN A 217 18.87 20.40 -4.58
C GLN A 217 18.68 18.95 -4.12
N SER A 218 18.23 18.05 -5.02
CA SER A 218 18.17 16.62 -4.71
C SER A 218 19.57 16.01 -4.67
N LEU A 219 19.71 14.94 -3.91
CA LEU A 219 20.95 14.19 -3.77
C LEU A 219 20.94 12.92 -4.66
N THR A 220 22.09 12.40 -5.00
CA THR A 220 22.21 11.08 -5.64
C THR A 220 22.08 9.97 -4.59
N ALA A 221 21.74 8.76 -5.02
CA ALA A 221 21.80 7.58 -4.15
C ALA A 221 23.23 7.27 -3.67
N SER A 222 24.22 7.63 -4.45
CA SER A 222 25.63 7.49 -4.08
C SER A 222 26.01 8.39 -2.92
N ASP A 223 25.52 9.63 -2.90
CA ASP A 223 25.82 10.59 -1.83
C ASP A 223 25.25 10.17 -0.48
N VAL A 224 24.12 9.45 -0.48
CA VAL A 224 23.40 9.10 0.76
C VAL A 224 23.66 7.67 1.21
N TRP A 225 23.75 6.71 0.27
CA TRP A 225 23.81 5.28 0.56
C TRP A 225 25.01 4.55 -0.08
N GLY A 226 25.87 5.25 -0.82
CA GLY A 226 26.99 4.64 -1.56
C GLY A 226 26.55 3.78 -2.75
N SER A 227 25.27 3.83 -3.15
CA SER A 227 24.72 3.02 -4.22
C SER A 227 24.66 3.80 -5.53
N ASN A 228 25.09 3.20 -6.64
CA ASN A 228 24.96 3.82 -7.96
C ASN A 228 23.60 3.45 -8.59
N LEU A 229 22.67 4.41 -8.60
CA LEU A 229 21.37 4.30 -9.25
C LEU A 229 21.30 5.40 -10.32
N PRO A 230 21.55 5.07 -11.62
CA PRO A 230 21.79 6.07 -12.66
C PRO A 230 20.59 6.97 -12.96
N TYR A 231 19.38 6.54 -12.59
CA TYR A 231 18.14 7.32 -12.72
C TYR A 231 17.91 8.32 -11.56
N LEU A 232 18.72 8.30 -10.50
CA LEU A 232 18.66 9.21 -9.34
C LEU A 232 19.82 10.21 -9.39
N ARG A 233 19.71 11.16 -10.31
CA ARG A 233 20.71 12.25 -10.44
C ARG A 233 20.28 13.44 -9.59
N SER A 234 21.27 14.20 -9.14
CA SER A 234 21.04 15.46 -8.45
C SER A 234 20.47 16.51 -9.43
N VAL A 235 19.35 17.11 -9.07
CA VAL A 235 18.66 18.16 -9.83
C VAL A 235 18.13 19.24 -8.88
N PRO A 236 17.97 20.51 -9.33
CA PRO A 236 17.25 21.53 -8.56
C PRO A 236 15.87 21.01 -8.15
N SER A 237 15.49 21.20 -6.88
CA SER A 237 14.27 20.56 -6.33
C SER A 237 13.09 21.50 -6.18
N PHE A 238 13.23 22.81 -6.49
CA PHE A 238 12.18 23.83 -6.42
C PHE A 238 11.50 23.96 -5.05
N ASP A 239 12.25 23.71 -4.00
CA ASP A 239 11.80 23.77 -2.60
C ASP A 239 12.83 24.48 -1.68
N ASP A 240 13.57 25.45 -2.24
CA ASP A 240 14.68 26.17 -1.60
C ASP A 240 14.27 26.87 -0.30
N ASN A 241 13.00 27.27 -0.18
CA ASN A 241 12.45 27.89 1.02
C ASN A 241 12.06 26.89 2.11
N ILE A 242 12.27 25.60 1.86
CA ILE A 242 11.96 24.52 2.80
C ILE A 242 13.25 23.75 3.07
N GLY A 243 13.72 23.72 4.28
CA GLY A 243 14.90 22.92 4.65
C GLY A 243 14.70 21.43 4.28
N LYS A 244 15.81 20.71 4.07
CA LYS A 244 15.76 19.28 3.74
C LYS A 244 14.98 18.48 4.79
N LYS A 245 13.99 17.69 4.34
CA LYS A 245 13.16 16.80 5.16
C LYS A 245 13.13 15.41 4.55
N GLY A 246 13.78 14.47 5.21
CA GLY A 246 14.03 13.11 4.71
C GLY A 246 15.41 13.00 4.05
N HIS A 247 15.61 11.97 3.23
CA HIS A 247 16.92 11.66 2.63
C HIS A 247 17.32 12.58 1.46
N GLY A 248 16.37 13.29 0.83
CA GLY A 248 16.64 14.22 -0.27
C GLY A 248 16.96 13.59 -1.62
N VAL A 249 16.84 12.28 -1.79
CA VAL A 249 17.11 11.54 -3.03
C VAL A 249 15.84 11.37 -3.85
N GLY A 250 15.92 11.51 -5.16
CA GLY A 250 14.81 11.34 -6.09
C GLY A 250 13.82 12.50 -6.05
N MET A 251 12.51 12.23 -6.04
CA MET A 251 11.50 13.28 -6.13
C MET A 251 11.30 14.00 -4.80
N SER A 252 11.45 15.34 -4.80
CA SER A 252 10.93 16.19 -3.72
C SER A 252 9.42 16.32 -3.85
N GLN A 253 8.67 15.99 -2.79
CA GLN A 253 7.21 16.13 -2.77
C GLN A 253 6.79 17.61 -2.86
N HIS A 254 7.44 18.51 -2.10
CA HIS A 254 7.23 19.95 -2.21
C HIS A 254 7.61 20.48 -3.61
N GLY A 255 8.74 20.01 -4.16
CA GLY A 255 9.17 20.38 -5.51
C GLY A 255 8.18 19.91 -6.58
N ALA A 256 7.68 18.70 -6.48
CA ALA A 256 6.64 18.17 -7.37
C ALA A 256 5.38 19.05 -7.34
N ASN A 257 4.93 19.48 -6.15
CA ASN A 257 3.80 20.39 -6.04
C ASN A 257 4.08 21.78 -6.62
N ASN A 258 5.29 22.30 -6.44
CA ASN A 258 5.67 23.61 -7.01
C ASN A 258 5.80 23.56 -8.54
N LEU A 259 6.29 22.47 -9.12
CA LEU A 259 6.28 22.25 -10.57
C LEU A 259 4.83 22.12 -11.11
N ALA A 260 3.97 21.39 -10.40
CA ALA A 260 2.56 21.28 -10.78
C ALA A 260 1.85 22.64 -10.80
N LYS A 261 2.12 23.53 -9.83
CA LYS A 261 1.63 24.92 -9.82
C LYS A 261 2.13 25.75 -11.00
N GLN A 262 3.28 25.40 -11.58
CA GLN A 262 3.84 26.02 -12.78
C GLN A 262 3.29 25.41 -14.08
N GLY A 263 2.34 24.47 -14.00
CA GLY A 263 1.68 23.85 -15.14
C GLY A 263 2.31 22.53 -15.63
N TYR A 264 3.30 21.98 -14.92
CA TYR A 264 3.85 20.68 -15.26
C TYR A 264 2.84 19.57 -14.93
N ASN A 265 2.63 18.64 -15.86
CA ASN A 265 1.85 17.45 -15.61
C ASN A 265 2.66 16.38 -14.85
N GLY A 266 1.98 15.37 -14.31
CA GLY A 266 2.61 14.33 -13.50
C GLY A 266 3.74 13.57 -14.21
N TYR A 267 3.64 13.33 -15.52
CA TYR A 267 4.69 12.67 -16.30
C TYR A 267 5.93 13.56 -16.45
N GLN A 268 5.76 14.84 -16.71
CA GLN A 268 6.85 15.80 -16.80
C GLN A 268 7.58 15.96 -15.47
N ILE A 269 6.85 15.97 -14.35
CA ILE A 269 7.40 16.00 -12.99
C ILE A 269 8.26 14.76 -12.75
N LEU A 270 7.77 13.59 -13.11
CA LEU A 270 8.51 12.33 -12.94
C LEU A 270 9.78 12.29 -13.79
N GLN A 271 9.73 12.67 -15.08
CA GLN A 271 10.90 12.76 -15.96
C GLN A 271 11.91 13.82 -15.50
N TYR A 272 11.43 14.84 -14.79
CA TYR A 272 12.30 15.83 -14.20
C TYR A 272 13.15 15.26 -13.06
N PHE A 273 12.54 14.51 -12.13
CA PHE A 273 13.24 13.98 -10.98
C PHE A 273 13.96 12.64 -11.23
N TYR A 274 13.43 11.81 -12.13
CA TYR A 274 14.03 10.52 -12.48
C TYR A 274 14.54 10.56 -13.92
N LYS A 275 15.85 10.32 -14.09
CA LYS A 275 16.50 10.44 -15.40
C LYS A 275 16.51 9.11 -16.14
N ASP A 276 16.48 9.20 -17.48
CA ASP A 276 16.55 8.05 -18.37
C ASP A 276 15.52 6.93 -18.02
N VAL A 277 14.33 7.37 -17.59
CA VAL A 277 13.21 6.46 -17.26
C VAL A 277 12.16 6.45 -18.36
N THR A 278 11.49 5.31 -18.47
CA THR A 278 10.30 5.15 -19.31
C THR A 278 9.09 4.80 -18.47
N PHE A 279 7.90 5.04 -19.00
CA PHE A 279 6.64 4.65 -18.36
C PHE A 279 6.18 3.32 -18.93
N ALA A 280 5.87 2.39 -18.05
CA ALA A 280 5.31 1.08 -18.41
C ALA A 280 3.98 0.88 -17.69
N LYS A 281 3.08 0.11 -18.28
CA LYS A 281 1.87 -0.35 -17.62
C LYS A 281 2.12 -1.74 -17.07
N LEU A 282 1.89 -1.93 -15.77
CA LEU A 282 2.01 -3.24 -15.12
C LEU A 282 1.06 -4.24 -15.77
N ASN A 283 1.58 -5.40 -16.08
CA ASN A 283 0.76 -6.58 -16.31
C ASN A 283 0.80 -7.44 -15.04
N PRO A 284 -0.31 -7.53 -14.27
CA PRO A 284 -0.34 -8.29 -13.02
C PRO A 284 0.04 -9.77 -13.17
N GLU A 285 -0.04 -10.33 -14.36
CA GLU A 285 0.32 -11.72 -14.62
C GLU A 285 1.81 -12.01 -14.43
N TYR A 286 2.68 -11.00 -14.57
CA TYR A 286 4.13 -11.16 -14.38
C TYR A 286 4.59 -11.13 -12.92
N TYR A 287 3.69 -10.85 -11.97
CA TYR A 287 4.02 -10.70 -10.54
C TYR A 287 3.28 -11.71 -9.65
N LYS A 288 2.88 -12.84 -10.23
CA LYS A 288 2.25 -13.97 -9.50
C LYS A 288 3.30 -14.86 -8.84
#